data_0cad3712cc879dc0bbb1a582d43b1ef9
#
_entry.id   0cad3712cc879dc0bbb1a582d43b1ef9
#
_cell.length_a   1.000
_cell.length_b   1.000
_cell.length_c   1.000
_cell.angle_alpha   90.00
_cell.angle_beta   90.00
_cell.angle_gamma   90.00
#
_symmetry.space_group_name_H-M   'P 1'
#
loop_
_entity.id
_entity.type
_entity.pdbx_description
1 polymer ?
#
loop_
_entity_poly.entity_id
_entity_poly.type
_entity_poly.pdbx_seq_one_letter_code
_entity_poly.pdbx_strand_id
1 'polypeptide(L)'
;RFPRKDTCLAIYSHRVNGRRALEEVLREGFPWCEEWAEELRGLFRAYVDRKQANAVLDYDDLLLYWHALMQEPSLAAEVGGRFDHVLVDEYQDVNRLQADIVLALKPGGAGITAVGDDAQAIYSFRAASVGNILEFPDRCEPRAAVIALERNYRSTQPLLDAANAVIAGAGRQYRKTLTAARGGGARPRLVTVQDDRQQADYVVQGVLQRREAGTLLRRQAVLSLGGIVYARSVRVG
;
A
#
# COMPACT_ATOMS: atom_id res chain seq x y z
N ARG A 1 -12.89 -6.97 25.80
CA ARG A 1 -13.97 -6.11 25.28
C ARG A 1 -14.08 -6.30 23.77
N PHE A 2 -15.29 -6.53 23.25
CA PHE A 2 -15.52 -6.71 21.81
C PHE A 2 -14.92 -5.56 20.96
N PRO A 3 -14.34 -5.84 19.79
CA PRO A 3 -13.71 -4.85 18.93
C PRO A 3 -14.67 -3.72 18.50
N ARG A 4 -14.14 -2.52 18.30
CA ARG A 4 -14.90 -1.39 17.76
C ARG A 4 -15.25 -1.59 16.30
N LYS A 5 -16.26 -0.87 15.81
CA LYS A 5 -16.75 -0.92 14.42
C LYS A 5 -15.61 -0.82 13.40
N ASP A 6 -14.72 0.15 13.56
CA ASP A 6 -13.64 0.38 12.60
C ASP A 6 -12.61 -0.77 12.59
N THR A 7 -12.36 -1.38 13.76
CA THR A 7 -11.53 -2.58 13.87
C THR A 7 -12.21 -3.78 13.18
N CYS A 8 -13.51 -3.99 13.39
CA CYS A 8 -14.26 -5.05 12.72
C CYS A 8 -14.24 -4.89 11.20
N LEU A 9 -14.43 -3.67 10.69
CA LEU A 9 -14.34 -3.37 9.26
C LEU A 9 -12.93 -3.62 8.72
N ALA A 10 -11.89 -3.21 9.45
CA ALA A 10 -10.50 -3.47 9.06
C ALA A 10 -10.22 -4.97 8.96
N ILE A 11 -10.64 -5.78 9.95
CA ILE A 11 -10.49 -7.24 9.94
C ILE A 11 -11.23 -7.84 8.73
N TYR A 12 -12.48 -7.42 8.49
CA TYR A 12 -13.29 -7.88 7.35
C TYR A 12 -12.59 -7.59 6.03
N SER A 13 -12.16 -6.34 5.82
CA SER A 13 -11.47 -5.90 4.61
C SER A 13 -10.14 -6.64 4.39
N HIS A 14 -9.34 -6.83 5.45
CA HIS A 14 -8.10 -7.61 5.38
C HIS A 14 -8.34 -9.06 4.96
N ARG A 15 -9.39 -9.69 5.52
CA ARG A 15 -9.79 -11.06 5.15
C ARG A 15 -10.18 -11.16 3.67
N VAL A 16 -11.01 -10.22 3.20
CA VAL A 16 -11.52 -10.20 1.83
C VAL A 16 -10.40 -9.91 0.84
N ASN A 17 -9.71 -8.79 1.00
CA ASN A 17 -8.69 -8.32 0.07
C ASN A 17 -7.42 -9.17 0.05
N GLY A 18 -7.07 -9.75 1.21
CA GLY A 18 -5.95 -10.69 1.33
C GLY A 18 -6.29 -12.11 0.91
N ARG A 19 -7.58 -12.45 0.74
CA ARG A 19 -8.09 -13.82 0.52
C ARG A 19 -7.58 -14.80 1.57
N ARG A 20 -7.68 -14.38 2.84
CA ARG A 20 -7.10 -15.11 3.99
C ARG A 20 -8.18 -15.64 4.92
N ALA A 21 -7.86 -16.68 5.67
CA ALA A 21 -8.71 -17.16 6.75
C ALA A 21 -8.80 -16.12 7.88
N LEU A 22 -9.96 -16.05 8.56
CA LEU A 22 -10.16 -15.08 9.65
C LEU A 22 -9.11 -15.28 10.76
N GLU A 23 -8.84 -16.51 11.12
CA GLU A 23 -7.89 -16.88 12.18
C GLU A 23 -6.46 -16.40 11.87
N GLU A 24 -6.08 -16.48 10.61
CA GLU A 24 -4.78 -16.00 10.13
C GLU A 24 -4.67 -14.47 10.22
N VAL A 25 -5.72 -13.77 9.76
CA VAL A 25 -5.80 -12.31 9.85
C VAL A 25 -5.76 -11.84 11.30
N LEU A 26 -6.48 -12.53 12.18
CA LEU A 26 -6.50 -12.18 13.60
C LEU A 26 -5.11 -12.38 14.20
N ARG A 27 -4.51 -13.54 14.03
CA ARG A 27 -3.20 -13.88 14.61
C ARG A 27 -2.10 -12.89 14.22
N GLU A 28 -2.08 -12.47 12.97
CA GLU A 28 -1.00 -11.63 12.46
C GLU A 28 -1.25 -10.13 12.63
N GLY A 29 -2.49 -9.69 12.44
CA GLY A 29 -2.82 -8.26 12.41
C GLY A 29 -3.59 -7.75 13.62
N PHE A 30 -4.33 -8.63 14.27
CA PHE A 30 -5.27 -8.26 15.34
C PHE A 30 -5.29 -9.29 16.49
N PRO A 31 -4.12 -9.65 17.07
CA PRO A 31 -4.04 -10.73 18.07
C PRO A 31 -4.92 -10.49 19.30
N TRP A 32 -5.17 -9.23 19.65
CA TRP A 32 -6.09 -8.87 20.75
C TRP A 32 -7.58 -9.13 20.44
N CYS A 33 -7.90 -9.57 19.22
CA CYS A 33 -9.26 -9.92 18.79
C CYS A 33 -9.45 -11.43 18.61
N GLU A 34 -8.43 -12.26 18.81
CA GLU A 34 -8.51 -13.71 18.56
C GLU A 34 -9.61 -14.41 19.38
N GLU A 35 -9.80 -13.98 20.63
CA GLU A 35 -10.86 -14.51 21.50
C GLU A 35 -12.28 -14.31 20.94
N TRP A 36 -12.45 -13.36 20.00
CA TRP A 36 -13.74 -13.02 19.38
C TRP A 36 -13.94 -13.58 17.97
N ALA A 37 -13.17 -14.62 17.58
CA ALA A 37 -13.19 -15.15 16.21
C ALA A 37 -14.58 -15.64 15.79
N GLU A 38 -15.32 -16.33 16.68
CA GLU A 38 -16.66 -16.86 16.37
C GLU A 38 -17.69 -15.74 16.25
N GLU A 39 -17.66 -14.77 17.15
CA GLU A 39 -18.56 -13.60 17.13
C GLU A 39 -18.29 -12.74 15.89
N LEU A 40 -17.02 -12.54 15.53
CA LEU A 40 -16.64 -11.84 14.31
C LEU A 40 -17.11 -12.57 13.05
N ARG A 41 -17.02 -13.89 13.03
CA ARG A 41 -17.55 -14.73 11.93
C ARG A 41 -19.05 -14.56 11.78
N GLY A 42 -19.78 -14.59 12.91
CA GLY A 42 -21.22 -14.33 12.95
C GLY A 42 -21.57 -12.92 12.48
N LEU A 43 -20.84 -11.90 12.96
CA LEU A 43 -21.01 -10.50 12.56
C LEU A 43 -20.80 -10.31 11.07
N PHE A 44 -19.73 -10.89 10.50
CA PHE A 44 -19.41 -10.73 9.07
C PHE A 44 -20.44 -11.41 8.18
N ARG A 45 -20.98 -12.57 8.61
CA ARG A 45 -22.10 -13.21 7.93
C ARG A 45 -23.33 -12.31 7.92
N ALA A 46 -23.74 -11.80 9.09
CA ALA A 46 -24.87 -10.90 9.20
C ALA A 46 -24.65 -9.58 8.41
N TYR A 47 -23.43 -9.09 8.31
CA TYR A 47 -23.08 -7.92 7.50
C TYR A 47 -23.30 -8.19 6.01
N VAL A 48 -22.84 -9.34 5.50
CA VAL A 48 -23.06 -9.74 4.10
C VAL A 48 -24.56 -9.91 3.81
N ASP A 49 -25.29 -10.65 4.69
CA ASP A 49 -26.74 -10.86 4.55
C ASP A 49 -27.49 -9.51 4.50
N ARG A 50 -27.08 -8.56 5.35
CA ARG A 50 -27.69 -7.23 5.39
C ARG A 50 -27.44 -6.42 4.12
N LYS A 51 -26.23 -6.48 3.56
CA LYS A 51 -25.91 -5.84 2.28
C LYS A 51 -26.77 -6.43 1.16
N GLN A 52 -26.86 -7.75 1.08
CA GLN A 52 -27.68 -8.43 0.07
C GLN A 52 -29.17 -8.09 0.20
N ALA A 53 -29.72 -8.11 1.42
CA ALA A 53 -31.12 -7.77 1.68
C ALA A 53 -31.49 -6.33 1.28
N ASN A 54 -30.50 -5.41 1.32
CA ASN A 54 -30.71 -4.01 0.93
C ASN A 54 -30.21 -3.69 -0.49
N ALA A 55 -29.76 -4.68 -1.26
CA ALA A 55 -29.18 -4.52 -2.59
C ALA A 55 -28.07 -3.44 -2.64
N VAL A 56 -27.19 -3.41 -1.63
CA VAL A 56 -26.06 -2.47 -1.55
C VAL A 56 -24.75 -3.23 -1.55
N LEU A 57 -23.69 -2.58 -2.06
CA LEU A 57 -22.34 -3.10 -2.12
C LEU A 57 -21.38 -2.11 -1.43
N ASP A 58 -20.36 -2.63 -0.80
CA ASP A 58 -19.19 -1.85 -0.43
C ASP A 58 -18.05 -2.02 -1.46
N TYR A 59 -16.93 -1.32 -1.24
CA TYR A 59 -15.78 -1.39 -2.16
C TYR A 59 -15.14 -2.79 -2.20
N ASP A 60 -15.17 -3.53 -1.11
CA ASP A 60 -14.65 -4.89 -1.06
C ASP A 60 -15.52 -5.83 -1.90
N ASP A 61 -16.85 -5.64 -1.89
CA ASP A 61 -17.76 -6.40 -2.74
C ASP A 61 -17.51 -6.15 -4.23
N LEU A 62 -17.22 -4.91 -4.63
CA LEU A 62 -16.93 -4.60 -6.05
C LEU A 62 -15.73 -5.42 -6.55
N LEU A 63 -14.69 -5.53 -5.75
CA LEU A 63 -13.53 -6.36 -6.08
C LEU A 63 -13.87 -7.85 -6.08
N LEU A 64 -14.64 -8.32 -5.09
CA LEU A 64 -15.07 -9.72 -5.01
C LEU A 64 -15.90 -10.13 -6.23
N TYR A 65 -16.89 -9.31 -6.61
CA TYR A 65 -17.73 -9.60 -7.76
C TYR A 65 -16.95 -9.51 -9.07
N TRP A 66 -16.05 -8.52 -9.19
CA TRP A 66 -15.17 -8.45 -10.35
C TRP A 66 -14.28 -9.68 -10.45
N HIS A 67 -13.66 -10.09 -9.34
CA HIS A 67 -12.87 -11.33 -9.31
C HIS A 67 -13.73 -12.55 -9.70
N ALA A 68 -14.94 -12.69 -9.15
CA ALA A 68 -15.85 -13.78 -9.48
C ALA A 68 -16.23 -13.79 -10.97
N LEU A 69 -16.51 -12.62 -11.53
CA LEU A 69 -16.79 -12.46 -12.96
C LEU A 69 -15.60 -12.92 -13.83
N MET A 70 -14.37 -12.61 -13.41
CA MET A 70 -13.15 -13.01 -14.12
C MET A 70 -12.83 -14.51 -13.97
N GLN A 71 -13.53 -15.26 -13.10
CA GLN A 71 -13.42 -16.72 -13.03
C GLN A 71 -14.29 -17.42 -14.09
N GLU A 72 -15.24 -16.71 -14.71
CA GLU A 72 -16.03 -17.23 -15.82
C GLU A 72 -15.26 -17.04 -17.14
N PRO A 73 -14.83 -18.13 -17.80
CA PRO A 73 -13.91 -18.04 -18.96
C PRO A 73 -14.41 -17.17 -20.11
N SER A 74 -15.72 -17.20 -20.39
CA SER A 74 -16.33 -16.42 -21.47
C SER A 74 -16.28 -14.93 -21.17
N LEU A 75 -16.59 -14.53 -19.93
CA LEU A 75 -16.55 -13.15 -19.49
C LEU A 75 -15.10 -12.64 -19.37
N ALA A 76 -14.20 -13.45 -18.83
CA ALA A 76 -12.79 -13.13 -18.77
C ALA A 76 -12.19 -12.88 -20.15
N ALA A 77 -12.52 -13.72 -21.14
CA ALA A 77 -12.09 -13.55 -22.51
C ALA A 77 -12.68 -12.29 -23.15
N GLU A 78 -13.96 -12.01 -22.93
CA GLU A 78 -14.62 -10.80 -23.45
C GLU A 78 -13.97 -9.53 -22.86
N VAL A 79 -13.84 -9.45 -21.53
CA VAL A 79 -13.29 -8.26 -20.86
C VAL A 79 -11.82 -8.10 -21.17
N GLY A 80 -11.03 -9.17 -21.05
CA GLY A 80 -9.60 -9.17 -21.33
C GLY A 80 -9.25 -8.89 -22.80
N GLY A 81 -10.14 -9.30 -23.73
CA GLY A 81 -10.00 -9.05 -25.16
C GLY A 81 -10.21 -7.59 -25.57
N ARG A 82 -10.77 -6.74 -24.68
CA ARG A 82 -10.92 -5.29 -24.92
C ARG A 82 -9.61 -4.51 -24.82
N PHE A 83 -8.57 -5.12 -24.27
CA PHE A 83 -7.29 -4.49 -24.04
C PHE A 83 -6.18 -5.28 -24.71
N ASP A 84 -5.33 -4.63 -25.51
CA ASP A 84 -4.11 -5.25 -26.04
C ASP A 84 -3.08 -5.38 -24.93
N HIS A 85 -2.94 -4.34 -24.09
CA HIS A 85 -2.00 -4.29 -22.98
C HIS A 85 -2.68 -3.81 -21.70
N VAL A 86 -2.22 -4.31 -20.55
CA VAL A 86 -2.62 -3.89 -19.22
C VAL A 86 -1.38 -3.32 -18.51
N LEU A 87 -1.43 -2.05 -18.16
CA LEU A 87 -0.36 -1.35 -17.45
C LEU A 87 -0.82 -1.10 -16.02
N VAL A 88 -0.06 -1.57 -15.05
CA VAL A 88 -0.37 -1.40 -13.62
C VAL A 88 0.74 -0.61 -12.98
N ASP A 89 0.40 0.56 -12.44
CA ASP A 89 1.32 1.41 -11.68
C ASP A 89 1.17 1.15 -10.18
N GLU A 90 2.20 1.48 -9.40
CA GLU A 90 2.26 1.31 -7.93
C GLU A 90 1.89 -0.13 -7.51
N TYR A 91 2.41 -1.13 -8.22
CA TYR A 91 2.01 -2.53 -8.02
C TYR A 91 2.34 -3.06 -6.60
N GLN A 92 3.25 -2.44 -5.87
CA GLN A 92 3.53 -2.78 -4.46
C GLN A 92 2.34 -2.50 -3.53
N ASP A 93 1.39 -1.64 -3.93
CA ASP A 93 0.20 -1.29 -3.16
C ASP A 93 -1.03 -2.16 -3.49
N VAL A 94 -0.87 -3.07 -4.45
CA VAL A 94 -1.91 -4.00 -4.90
C VAL A 94 -2.12 -5.09 -3.85
N ASN A 95 -3.38 -5.33 -3.45
CA ASN A 95 -3.73 -6.46 -2.61
C ASN A 95 -3.86 -7.76 -3.43
N ARG A 96 -4.00 -8.90 -2.75
CA ARG A 96 -4.06 -10.21 -3.41
C ARG A 96 -5.23 -10.32 -4.40
N LEU A 97 -6.39 -9.85 -4.00
CA LEU A 97 -7.60 -9.89 -4.82
C LEU A 97 -7.44 -9.08 -6.11
N GLN A 98 -6.85 -7.88 -6.01
CA GLN A 98 -6.54 -7.04 -7.17
C GLN A 98 -5.51 -7.69 -8.09
N ALA A 99 -4.45 -8.29 -7.52
CA ALA A 99 -3.44 -9.01 -8.30
C ALA A 99 -4.05 -10.18 -9.08
N ASP A 100 -4.97 -10.93 -8.47
CA ASP A 100 -5.67 -12.03 -9.12
C ASP A 100 -6.58 -11.54 -10.26
N ILE A 101 -7.26 -10.40 -10.09
CA ILE A 101 -8.06 -9.76 -11.15
C ILE A 101 -7.18 -9.35 -12.35
N VAL A 102 -6.04 -8.69 -12.07
CA VAL A 102 -5.10 -8.25 -13.12
C VAL A 102 -4.61 -9.44 -13.95
N LEU A 103 -4.21 -10.54 -13.29
CA LEU A 103 -3.75 -11.73 -14.01
C LEU A 103 -4.87 -12.45 -14.76
N ALA A 104 -6.11 -12.38 -14.26
CA ALA A 104 -7.25 -12.95 -14.97
C ALA A 104 -7.62 -12.16 -16.23
N LEU A 105 -7.30 -10.85 -16.31
CA LEU A 105 -7.48 -10.05 -17.53
C LEU A 105 -6.57 -10.52 -18.68
N LYS A 106 -5.39 -11.03 -18.33
CA LYS A 106 -4.39 -11.52 -19.30
C LYS A 106 -3.80 -12.83 -18.78
N PRO A 107 -4.47 -13.97 -19.02
CA PRO A 107 -3.98 -15.28 -18.59
C PRO A 107 -2.54 -15.53 -19.09
N GLY A 108 -1.69 -16.01 -18.19
CA GLY A 108 -0.26 -16.18 -18.45
C GLY A 108 0.55 -14.88 -18.41
N GLY A 109 -0.07 -13.72 -18.18
CA GLY A 109 0.62 -12.44 -18.05
C GLY A 109 1.06 -11.76 -19.35
N ALA A 110 0.81 -12.38 -20.51
CA ALA A 110 1.17 -11.79 -21.79
C ALA A 110 0.46 -10.44 -22.01
N GLY A 111 1.24 -9.37 -22.25
CA GLY A 111 0.71 -8.01 -22.39
C GLY A 111 0.45 -7.29 -21.06
N ILE A 112 0.90 -7.81 -19.92
CA ILE A 112 0.91 -7.08 -18.65
C ILE A 112 2.28 -6.44 -18.42
N THR A 113 2.25 -5.17 -18.02
CA THR A 113 3.42 -4.47 -17.48
C THR A 113 3.07 -3.95 -16.08
N ALA A 114 3.75 -4.44 -15.07
CA ALA A 114 3.63 -3.96 -13.69
C ALA A 114 4.81 -3.05 -13.35
N VAL A 115 4.53 -1.86 -12.88
CA VAL A 115 5.51 -0.89 -12.40
C VAL A 115 5.32 -0.69 -10.92
N GLY A 116 6.40 -0.67 -10.16
CA GLY A 116 6.32 -0.44 -8.71
C GLY A 116 7.70 -0.42 -8.06
N ASP A 117 7.69 -0.14 -6.78
CA ASP A 117 8.89 -0.07 -5.94
C ASP A 117 8.62 -0.83 -4.63
N ASP A 118 9.20 -2.01 -4.49
CA ASP A 118 9.09 -2.85 -3.30
C ASP A 118 9.53 -2.14 -2.02
N ALA A 119 10.46 -1.18 -2.11
CA ALA A 119 10.90 -0.35 -1.00
C ALA A 119 9.82 0.65 -0.51
N GLN A 120 8.77 0.91 -1.32
CA GLN A 120 7.66 1.80 -1.01
C GLN A 120 6.39 1.05 -0.56
N ALA A 121 6.45 -0.26 -0.31
CA ALA A 121 5.33 -1.08 0.14
C ALA A 121 4.95 -0.77 1.60
N ILE A 122 4.29 0.36 1.85
CA ILE A 122 3.91 0.85 3.19
C ILE A 122 2.41 0.71 3.50
N TYR A 123 1.61 0.13 2.57
CA TYR A 123 0.16 -0.02 2.72
C TYR A 123 -0.29 -1.42 3.18
N SER A 124 0.53 -2.12 3.97
CA SER A 124 0.17 -3.43 4.53
C SER A 124 -1.13 -3.39 5.36
N PHE A 125 -1.43 -2.25 5.98
CA PHE A 125 -2.70 -2.02 6.69
C PHE A 125 -3.95 -2.02 5.79
N ARG A 126 -3.79 -1.99 4.46
CA ARG A 126 -4.85 -2.18 3.45
C ARG A 126 -4.80 -3.56 2.81
N ALA A 127 -4.19 -4.54 3.47
CA ALA A 127 -3.92 -5.87 2.93
C ALA A 127 -3.05 -5.89 1.65
N ALA A 128 -2.37 -4.78 1.32
CA ALA A 128 -1.31 -4.79 0.33
C ALA A 128 -0.16 -5.67 0.82
N SER A 129 0.47 -6.39 -0.09
CA SER A 129 1.56 -7.29 0.23
C SER A 129 2.72 -7.07 -0.71
N VAL A 130 3.90 -6.78 -0.16
CA VAL A 130 5.13 -6.74 -0.95
C VAL A 130 5.39 -8.08 -1.68
N GLY A 131 4.83 -9.17 -1.18
CA GLY A 131 4.84 -10.47 -1.86
C GLY A 131 4.25 -10.41 -3.27
N ASN A 132 3.20 -9.61 -3.49
CA ASN A 132 2.57 -9.52 -4.80
C ASN A 132 3.53 -9.01 -5.89
N ILE A 133 4.31 -7.96 -5.62
CA ILE A 133 5.29 -7.43 -6.60
C ILE A 133 6.50 -8.36 -6.73
N LEU A 134 6.98 -8.94 -5.62
CA LEU A 134 8.13 -9.84 -5.65
C LEU A 134 7.82 -11.18 -6.35
N GLU A 135 6.59 -11.66 -6.26
CA GLU A 135 6.13 -12.91 -6.85
C GLU A 135 5.53 -12.73 -8.25
N PHE A 136 5.27 -11.49 -8.68
CA PHE A 136 4.64 -11.20 -9.96
C PHE A 136 5.34 -11.87 -11.14
N PRO A 137 6.69 -11.83 -11.27
CA PRO A 137 7.36 -12.48 -12.42
C PRO A 137 7.09 -13.99 -12.49
N ASP A 138 7.02 -14.66 -11.35
CA ASP A 138 6.83 -16.11 -11.27
C ASP A 138 5.36 -16.53 -11.48
N ARG A 139 4.43 -15.56 -11.44
CA ARG A 139 3.01 -15.76 -11.75
C ARG A 139 2.70 -15.62 -13.25
N CYS A 140 3.68 -15.24 -14.06
CA CYS A 140 3.56 -15.10 -15.51
C CYS A 140 4.19 -16.29 -16.26
N GLU A 141 3.62 -16.66 -17.40
CA GLU A 141 4.15 -17.72 -18.28
C GLU A 141 4.21 -17.22 -19.73
N PRO A 142 5.42 -17.07 -20.33
CA PRO A 142 6.73 -17.28 -19.67
C PRO A 142 6.96 -16.28 -18.52
N ARG A 143 7.89 -16.63 -17.62
CA ARG A 143 8.25 -15.74 -16.48
C ARG A 143 8.53 -14.33 -16.96
N ALA A 144 7.92 -13.33 -16.30
CA ALA A 144 8.08 -11.94 -16.70
C ALA A 144 9.52 -11.43 -16.52
N ALA A 145 9.97 -10.61 -17.46
CA ALA A 145 11.24 -9.93 -17.36
C ALA A 145 11.19 -8.84 -16.28
N VAL A 146 12.23 -8.76 -15.46
CA VAL A 146 12.38 -7.72 -14.44
C VAL A 146 13.42 -6.70 -14.89
N ILE A 147 13.02 -5.43 -14.98
CA ILE A 147 13.89 -4.32 -15.38
C ILE A 147 14.00 -3.36 -14.19
N ALA A 148 15.20 -3.23 -13.62
CA ALA A 148 15.46 -2.29 -12.56
C ALA A 148 15.73 -0.87 -13.11
N LEU A 149 15.01 0.12 -12.60
CA LEU A 149 15.22 1.54 -12.92
C LEU A 149 15.99 2.18 -11.76
N GLU A 150 17.33 2.26 -11.90
CA GLU A 150 18.21 2.71 -10.81
C GLU A 150 18.56 4.21 -10.88
N ARG A 151 18.37 4.85 -12.06
CA ARG A 151 18.69 6.27 -12.22
C ARG A 151 17.54 7.16 -11.74
N ASN A 152 17.81 7.92 -10.69
CA ASN A 152 16.83 8.79 -10.04
C ASN A 152 17.02 10.26 -10.46
N TYR A 153 15.97 10.88 -10.99
CA TYR A 153 15.95 12.27 -11.45
C TYR A 153 15.34 13.23 -10.45
N ARG A 154 14.79 12.74 -9.34
CA ARG A 154 14.09 13.51 -8.32
C ARG A 154 15.02 13.93 -7.18
N SER A 155 15.76 13.00 -6.63
CA SER A 155 16.55 13.16 -5.40
C SER A 155 18.02 13.36 -5.68
N THR A 156 18.72 13.96 -4.72
CA THR A 156 20.18 14.11 -4.72
C THR A 156 20.87 12.89 -4.10
N GLN A 157 22.14 12.66 -4.42
CA GLN A 157 22.86 11.45 -3.98
C GLN A 157 22.86 11.26 -2.46
N PRO A 158 23.09 12.27 -1.60
CA PRO A 158 23.07 12.07 -0.14
C PRO A 158 21.73 11.57 0.41
N LEU A 159 20.60 11.88 -0.27
CA LEU A 159 19.29 11.32 0.09
C LEU A 159 19.17 9.87 -0.35
N LEU A 160 19.64 9.56 -1.57
CA LEU A 160 19.61 8.19 -2.09
C LEU A 160 20.56 7.26 -1.33
N ASP A 161 21.72 7.76 -0.87
CA ASP A 161 22.64 6.98 -0.04
C ASP A 161 21.96 6.54 1.27
N ALA A 162 21.21 7.45 1.90
CA ALA A 162 20.44 7.11 3.09
C ALA A 162 19.32 6.11 2.78
N ALA A 163 18.58 6.29 1.68
CA ALA A 163 17.54 5.37 1.26
C ALA A 163 18.09 3.98 0.91
N ASN A 164 19.19 3.92 0.14
CA ASN A 164 19.86 2.67 -0.19
C ASN A 164 20.35 1.93 1.08
N ALA A 165 20.90 2.67 2.05
CA ALA A 165 21.37 2.08 3.30
C ALA A 165 20.21 1.49 4.14
N VAL A 166 19.05 2.16 4.18
CA VAL A 166 17.86 1.65 4.88
C VAL A 166 17.34 0.38 4.21
N ILE A 167 17.16 0.43 2.88
CA ILE A 167 16.55 -0.71 2.18
C ILE A 167 17.48 -1.92 2.10
N ALA A 168 18.81 -1.72 2.15
CA ALA A 168 19.76 -2.82 2.16
C ALA A 168 19.57 -3.80 3.34
N GLY A 169 18.92 -3.36 4.41
CA GLY A 169 18.54 -4.21 5.55
C GLY A 169 17.28 -5.05 5.34
N ALA A 170 16.55 -4.88 4.25
CA ALA A 170 15.33 -5.64 3.99
C ALA A 170 15.64 -7.08 3.59
N GLY A 171 14.94 -8.05 4.21
CA GLY A 171 15.19 -9.49 3.97
C GLY A 171 14.77 -9.98 2.59
N ARG A 172 13.69 -9.43 2.03
CA ARG A 172 13.16 -9.75 0.69
C ARG A 172 13.00 -8.47 -0.10
N GLN A 173 13.70 -8.34 -1.21
CA GLN A 173 13.68 -7.16 -2.06
C GLN A 173 14.24 -7.45 -3.46
N TYR A 174 13.91 -6.63 -4.44
CA TYR A 174 14.68 -6.50 -5.66
C TYR A 174 15.97 -5.75 -5.38
N ARG A 175 17.12 -6.37 -5.67
CA ARG A 175 18.40 -5.69 -5.52
C ARG A 175 18.51 -4.55 -6.51
N LYS A 176 18.63 -3.32 -6.02
CA LYS A 176 18.81 -2.10 -6.80
C LYS A 176 19.63 -1.09 -6.00
N THR A 177 20.37 -0.26 -6.69
CA THR A 177 21.13 0.83 -6.07
C THR A 177 20.78 2.13 -6.78
N LEU A 178 20.02 2.98 -6.11
CA LEU A 178 19.58 4.25 -6.71
C LEU A 178 20.75 5.21 -6.83
N THR A 179 20.91 5.77 -8.04
CA THR A 179 21.95 6.77 -8.36
C THR A 179 21.28 8.06 -8.83
N ALA A 180 21.77 9.20 -8.33
CA ALA A 180 21.20 10.50 -8.69
C ALA A 180 21.65 10.95 -10.08
N ALA A 181 20.71 11.45 -10.87
CA ALA A 181 21.03 12.24 -12.07
C ALA A 181 21.38 13.70 -11.73
N ARG A 182 21.08 14.16 -10.51
CA ARG A 182 21.30 15.53 -10.04
C ARG A 182 22.48 15.59 -9.09
N GLY A 183 23.37 16.55 -9.32
CA GLY A 183 24.50 16.82 -8.41
C GLY A 183 24.08 17.59 -7.15
N GLY A 184 25.01 17.65 -6.17
CA GLY A 184 24.84 18.41 -4.94
C GLY A 184 23.84 17.78 -3.95
N GLY A 185 23.39 18.61 -3.00
CA GLY A 185 22.39 18.26 -2.00
C GLY A 185 22.95 18.12 -0.58
N ALA A 186 22.13 18.50 0.40
CA ALA A 186 22.44 18.30 1.82
C ALA A 186 22.15 16.87 2.26
N ARG A 187 22.87 16.38 3.23
CA ARG A 187 22.54 15.11 3.90
C ARG A 187 21.24 15.23 4.67
N PRO A 188 20.43 14.16 4.71
CA PRO A 188 19.27 14.12 5.58
C PRO A 188 19.70 14.27 7.05
N ARG A 189 18.83 14.92 7.85
CA ARG A 189 19.07 15.10 9.29
C ARG A 189 18.14 14.21 10.07
N LEU A 190 18.68 13.39 10.94
CA LEU A 190 17.93 12.70 11.97
C LEU A 190 17.84 13.58 13.21
N VAL A 191 16.64 13.83 13.68
CA VAL A 191 16.40 14.61 14.90
C VAL A 191 15.58 13.76 15.85
N THR A 192 16.10 13.55 17.05
CA THR A 192 15.39 12.89 18.15
C THR A 192 14.86 13.93 19.12
N VAL A 193 13.67 13.69 19.64
CA VAL A 193 12.96 14.58 20.57
C VAL A 193 12.44 13.75 21.75
N GLN A 194 12.07 14.40 22.84
CA GLN A 194 11.65 13.71 24.06
C GLN A 194 10.17 13.31 24.01
N ASP A 195 9.33 14.12 23.36
CA ASP A 195 7.89 13.93 23.28
C ASP A 195 7.29 14.53 21.99
N ASP A 196 6.01 14.30 21.80
CA ASP A 196 5.23 14.76 20.66
C ASP A 196 5.13 16.29 20.58
N ARG A 197 5.12 16.96 21.72
CA ARG A 197 5.07 18.41 21.78
C ARG A 197 6.36 19.01 21.25
N GLN A 198 7.51 18.51 21.70
CA GLN A 198 8.81 18.94 21.23
C GLN A 198 8.99 18.63 19.74
N GLN A 199 8.43 17.51 19.24
CA GLN A 199 8.41 17.19 17.82
C GLN A 199 7.62 18.24 17.03
N ALA A 200 6.40 18.58 17.48
CA ALA A 200 5.58 19.58 16.83
C ALA A 200 6.25 20.96 16.81
N ASP A 201 6.81 21.39 17.95
CA ASP A 201 7.52 22.66 18.06
C ASP A 201 8.72 22.72 17.12
N TYR A 202 9.52 21.65 17.03
CA TYR A 202 10.66 21.56 16.11
C TYR A 202 10.21 21.69 14.65
N VAL A 203 9.14 21.00 14.25
CA VAL A 203 8.60 21.05 12.89
C VAL A 203 8.08 22.46 12.58
N VAL A 204 7.30 23.06 13.47
CA VAL A 204 6.75 24.42 13.29
C VAL A 204 7.86 25.44 13.14
N GLN A 205 8.85 25.41 14.02
CA GLN A 205 10.02 26.30 13.92
C GLN A 205 10.76 26.13 12.58
N GLY A 206 10.97 24.87 12.16
CA GLY A 206 11.61 24.59 10.88
C GLY A 206 10.83 25.12 9.67
N VAL A 207 9.50 25.05 9.71
CA VAL A 207 8.62 25.62 8.67
C VAL A 207 8.72 27.13 8.64
N LEU A 208 8.66 27.79 9.80
CA LEU A 208 8.75 29.25 9.92
C LEU A 208 10.10 29.78 9.47
N GLN A 209 11.20 29.16 9.89
CA GLN A 209 12.56 29.52 9.46
C GLN A 209 12.71 29.48 7.93
N ARG A 210 12.18 28.44 7.28
CA ARG A 210 12.20 28.35 5.81
C ARG A 210 11.34 29.40 5.14
N ARG A 211 10.19 29.76 5.75
CA ARG A 211 9.34 30.85 5.28
C ARG A 211 10.10 32.19 5.33
N GLU A 212 10.77 32.49 6.44
CA GLU A 212 11.58 33.68 6.62
C GLU A 212 12.75 33.73 5.62
N ALA A 213 13.33 32.58 5.30
CA ALA A 213 14.34 32.42 4.26
C ALA A 213 13.76 32.46 2.83
N GLY A 214 12.48 32.84 2.64
CA GLY A 214 11.83 33.02 1.34
C GLY A 214 11.13 31.79 0.73
N THR A 215 11.07 30.65 1.45
CA THR A 215 10.32 29.50 0.96
C THR A 215 8.84 29.63 1.30
N LEU A 216 7.99 29.77 0.30
CA LEU A 216 6.55 29.89 0.50
C LEU A 216 5.97 28.68 1.22
N LEU A 217 5.00 28.85 2.13
CA LEU A 217 4.35 27.75 2.87
C LEU A 217 3.78 26.68 1.94
N ARG A 218 3.16 27.07 0.82
CA ARG A 218 2.63 26.13 -0.19
C ARG A 218 3.69 25.24 -0.88
N ARG A 219 4.98 25.53 -0.68
CA ARG A 219 6.11 24.74 -1.18
C ARG A 219 6.76 23.88 -0.10
N GLN A 220 6.18 23.85 1.09
CA GLN A 220 6.62 23.03 2.20
C GLN A 220 5.59 21.94 2.47
N ALA A 221 6.04 20.74 2.79
CA ALA A 221 5.19 19.63 3.18
C ALA A 221 5.76 18.95 4.43
N VAL A 222 4.88 18.56 5.33
CA VAL A 222 5.18 17.72 6.48
C VAL A 222 4.47 16.39 6.26
N LEU A 223 5.22 15.31 6.23
CA LEU A 223 4.70 13.95 6.05
C LEU A 223 4.81 13.21 7.39
N SER A 224 3.75 12.52 7.77
CA SER A 224 3.67 11.73 8.99
C SER A 224 3.31 10.29 8.65
N LEU A 225 4.07 9.33 9.14
CA LEU A 225 3.77 7.91 9.09
C LEU A 225 3.03 7.54 10.37
N GLY A 226 1.71 7.39 10.28
CA GLY A 226 0.89 6.92 11.38
C GLY A 226 0.19 8.02 12.17
N GLY A 227 -1.14 7.89 12.23
CA GLY A 227 -2.00 8.57 13.16
C GLY A 227 -2.31 10.04 12.87
N ILE A 228 -3.52 10.27 12.50
CA ILE A 228 -4.24 11.53 12.30
C ILE A 228 -4.03 12.61 13.41
N VAL A 229 -3.24 12.36 14.42
CA VAL A 229 -3.09 13.23 15.60
C VAL A 229 -2.41 14.55 15.28
N TYR A 230 -1.54 14.61 14.27
CA TYR A 230 -0.68 15.77 14.05
C TYR A 230 -1.16 16.77 13.00
N ALA A 231 -2.04 16.37 12.09
CA ALA A 231 -2.60 17.30 11.10
C ALA A 231 -3.53 18.39 11.71
N ARG A 232 -3.97 18.22 12.96
CA ARG A 232 -4.80 19.22 13.66
C ARG A 232 -4.02 20.38 14.27
N SER A 233 -2.71 20.24 14.45
CA SER A 233 -1.90 21.23 15.16
C SER A 233 -1.24 22.28 14.27
N VAL A 234 -1.21 22.08 12.96
CA VAL A 234 -0.64 23.04 12.01
C VAL A 234 -1.78 23.83 11.33
N ARG A 235 -2.61 24.52 12.10
CA ARG A 235 -3.34 25.67 11.58
C ARG A 235 -2.46 26.90 11.76
N VAL A 236 -1.80 27.29 10.69
CA VAL A 236 -1.24 28.64 10.57
C VAL A 236 -2.39 29.54 10.14
N GLY A 237 -2.91 30.38 11.06
CA GLY A 237 -3.86 31.43 10.79
C GLY A 237 -3.30 32.48 9.86
#